data_8aabe371fb98566e5d7dd7a8c07e37db
#
_entry.id   8aabe371fb98566e5d7dd7a8c07e37db
#
_cell.length_a   1.000
_cell.length_b   1.000
_cell.length_c   1.000
_cell.angle_alpha   90.00
_cell.angle_beta   90.00
_cell.angle_gamma   90.00
#
_symmetry.space_group_name_H-M   'P 1'
#
loop_
_entity.id
_entity.type
_entity.pdbx_description
1 polymer ?
#
loop_
_entity_poly.entity_id
_entity_poly.type
_entity_poly.pdbx_seq_one_letter_code
_entity_poly.pdbx_strand_id
1 'polypeptide(L)'
;MREFFEASPALAWSLVSVMLALVVVSILWRKLQWWWHNTWYSFPLIGKISSLSRDPKRDSTDQSWFHVEKTLCSDYKKFIRIQDEHDFQEKVTYLTRAGDNGRKDTPGLIWVLTVALVFIEAMGFSYVLAGYTVPGASENTQQMGALGIAFLVSALLVALTHFAGHELYKSGKIKNAEQQRSFSAYRGDVKTVALADRQSADSDQPGFMQLMNRVGIDQTYVVSIVTAVFVSVVAIGATYVRGQVLEKQIHQQVTGQAGGAEMSIKLSKDSLDMSVKPSGMGIKLPADDAAQNRMADEKAVADDISIERHGGWGTFIVLAFIFVFLQILGVLFGFRWGFAGGDSPAAFHSVGAGRYSSYADVRQHYKDIADTAQSKLIALQQKLMKRNSQIGSEGHRTSKTFYDFMDAERVRETAERAKELHHATQRGAMELVQVGNAATAPKATHVIATALPDTLDVAMQKLNALGDDKEAKKAYIHGLPDDLIGHVKLTLKAQKEAAASKASQRDAELDELLG
;
A
#
# COMPACT_ATOMS: atom_id res chain seq x y z
N MET A 1 25.19 -24.38 -3.89
CA MET A 1 25.19 -23.52 -2.68
C MET A 1 26.34 -23.84 -1.76
N ARG A 2 26.48 -25.08 -1.30
CA ARG A 2 27.63 -25.45 -0.46
C ARG A 2 28.95 -25.18 -1.15
N GLU A 3 29.09 -25.54 -2.42
CA GLU A 3 30.25 -25.26 -3.25
C GLU A 3 30.49 -23.75 -3.47
N PHE A 4 29.44 -22.92 -3.61
CA PHE A 4 29.59 -21.47 -3.68
C PHE A 4 30.08 -20.89 -2.36
N PHE A 5 29.58 -21.39 -1.23
CA PHE A 5 30.06 -20.98 0.10
C PHE A 5 31.48 -21.48 0.36
N GLU A 6 31.85 -22.65 -0.18
CA GLU A 6 33.20 -23.21 -0.07
C GLU A 6 34.19 -22.52 -1.03
N ALA A 7 33.77 -22.24 -2.27
CA ALA A 7 34.60 -21.60 -3.28
C ALA A 7 34.85 -20.10 -3.03
N SER A 8 33.85 -19.38 -2.50
CA SER A 8 33.92 -17.93 -2.28
C SER A 8 33.20 -17.52 -0.99
N PRO A 9 33.68 -17.94 0.19
CA PRO A 9 32.97 -17.72 1.45
C PRO A 9 32.75 -16.23 1.75
N ALA A 10 33.74 -15.38 1.43
CA ALA A 10 33.61 -13.93 1.66
C ALA A 10 32.51 -13.30 0.83
N LEU A 11 32.34 -13.68 -0.44
CA LEU A 11 31.27 -13.18 -1.31
C LEU A 11 29.91 -13.71 -0.85
N ALA A 12 29.81 -14.97 -0.51
CA ALA A 12 28.56 -15.59 -0.04
C ALA A 12 28.07 -14.92 1.26
N TRP A 13 28.92 -14.77 2.25
CA TRP A 13 28.58 -14.10 3.51
C TRP A 13 28.31 -12.61 3.35
N SER A 14 29.00 -11.93 2.43
CA SER A 14 28.71 -10.51 2.14
C SER A 14 27.31 -10.34 1.53
N LEU A 15 26.92 -11.23 0.61
CA LEU A 15 25.58 -11.19 -0.01
C LEU A 15 24.47 -11.45 1.01
N VAL A 16 24.67 -12.45 1.87
CA VAL A 16 23.72 -12.73 2.98
C VAL A 16 23.64 -11.54 3.93
N SER A 17 24.78 -10.93 4.28
CA SER A 17 24.81 -9.73 5.15
C SER A 17 24.07 -8.55 4.55
N VAL A 18 24.28 -8.26 3.26
CA VAL A 18 23.58 -7.19 2.54
C VAL A 18 22.08 -7.45 2.50
N MET A 19 21.66 -8.67 2.20
CA MET A 19 20.23 -9.04 2.19
C MET A 19 19.60 -8.88 3.58
N LEU A 20 20.29 -9.34 4.62
CA LEU A 20 19.81 -9.17 5.99
C LEU A 20 19.73 -7.69 6.37
N ALA A 21 20.72 -6.90 6.00
CA ALA A 21 20.74 -5.46 6.25
C ALA A 21 19.56 -4.75 5.53
N LEU A 22 19.28 -5.11 4.27
CA LEU A 22 18.13 -4.56 3.53
C LEU A 22 16.80 -4.89 4.20
N VAL A 23 16.64 -6.13 4.68
CA VAL A 23 15.44 -6.54 5.43
C VAL A 23 15.30 -5.73 6.72
N VAL A 24 16.37 -5.60 7.51
CA VAL A 24 16.37 -4.81 8.75
C VAL A 24 16.08 -3.33 8.48
N VAL A 25 16.69 -2.75 7.45
CA VAL A 25 16.43 -1.37 7.02
C VAL A 25 14.95 -1.19 6.62
N SER A 26 14.39 -2.13 5.86
CA SER A 26 12.98 -2.09 5.45
C SER A 26 12.03 -2.12 6.65
N ILE A 27 12.29 -2.99 7.63
CA ILE A 27 11.48 -3.10 8.85
C ILE A 27 11.58 -1.83 9.71
N LEU A 28 12.79 -1.25 9.80
CA LEU A 28 13.06 -0.08 10.64
C LEU A 28 12.97 1.24 9.88
N TRP A 29 12.53 1.24 8.60
CA TRP A 29 12.58 2.38 7.69
C TRP A 29 12.05 3.68 8.32
N ARG A 30 10.89 3.63 8.99
CA ARG A 30 10.26 4.79 9.63
C ARG A 30 11.09 5.35 10.79
N LYS A 31 11.68 4.46 11.61
CA LYS A 31 12.57 4.88 12.70
C LYS A 31 13.87 5.47 12.14
N LEU A 32 14.37 4.89 11.06
CA LEU A 32 15.58 5.34 10.38
C LEU A 32 15.36 6.70 9.73
N GLN A 33 14.22 6.93 9.07
CA GLN A 33 13.85 8.23 8.53
C GLN A 33 13.82 9.32 9.61
N TRP A 34 13.17 9.05 10.75
CA TRP A 34 13.13 9.97 11.88
C TRP A 34 14.52 10.26 12.45
N TRP A 35 15.29 9.21 12.69
CA TRP A 35 16.67 9.34 13.19
C TRP A 35 17.55 10.12 12.22
N TRP A 36 17.51 9.79 10.93
CA TRP A 36 18.26 10.48 9.89
C TRP A 36 17.88 11.95 9.79
N HIS A 37 16.58 12.24 9.75
CA HIS A 37 16.05 13.60 9.71
C HIS A 37 16.60 14.43 10.88
N ASN A 38 16.48 13.91 12.10
CA ASN A 38 16.93 14.59 13.31
C ASN A 38 18.46 14.78 13.36
N THR A 39 19.21 13.79 12.94
CA THR A 39 20.68 13.84 12.85
C THR A 39 21.12 14.87 11.81
N TRP A 40 20.52 14.85 10.61
CA TRP A 40 20.79 15.81 9.54
C TRP A 40 20.53 17.27 9.96
N TYR A 41 19.43 17.49 10.65
CA TYR A 41 19.11 18.83 11.19
C TYR A 41 20.13 19.29 12.22
N SER A 42 20.66 18.40 13.04
CA SER A 42 21.61 18.69 14.14
C SER A 42 23.06 18.72 13.73
N PHE A 43 23.39 18.25 12.53
CA PHE A 43 24.79 18.08 12.12
C PHE A 43 25.52 19.42 12.12
N PRO A 44 26.66 19.52 12.83
CA PRO A 44 27.41 20.77 12.91
C PRO A 44 27.97 21.16 11.54
N LEU A 45 28.08 22.45 11.26
CA LEU A 45 28.66 23.08 10.06
C LEU A 45 27.89 22.84 8.74
N ILE A 46 27.56 21.61 8.38
CA ILE A 46 26.91 21.25 7.10
C ILE A 46 25.45 20.81 7.26
N GLY A 47 24.95 20.69 8.48
CA GLY A 47 23.56 20.31 8.76
C GLY A 47 22.53 21.32 8.28
N LYS A 48 21.28 20.88 8.19
CA LYS A 48 20.19 21.69 7.61
C LYS A 48 19.98 23.01 8.36
N ILE A 49 20.09 23.05 9.71
CA ILE A 49 20.02 24.30 10.49
C ILE A 49 21.12 25.28 10.09
N SER A 50 22.34 24.79 9.85
CA SER A 50 23.44 25.64 9.41
C SER A 50 23.24 26.17 8.00
N SER A 51 22.70 25.37 7.10
CA SER A 51 22.32 25.79 5.75
C SER A 51 21.19 26.83 5.78
N LEU A 52 20.09 26.53 6.46
CA LEU A 52 18.93 27.41 6.58
C LEU A 52 19.29 28.76 7.21
N SER A 53 20.19 28.79 8.20
CA SER A 53 20.61 30.04 8.85
C SER A 53 21.36 31.00 7.91
N ARG A 54 21.70 30.59 6.68
CA ARG A 54 22.39 31.43 5.69
C ARG A 54 21.46 32.35 4.89
N ASP A 55 20.16 32.03 4.84
CA ASP A 55 19.15 32.80 4.10
C ASP A 55 18.13 33.43 5.07
N PRO A 56 18.37 34.67 5.55
CA PRO A 56 17.49 35.34 6.51
C PRO A 56 16.29 36.06 5.85
N LYS A 57 15.78 35.58 4.71
CA LYS A 57 14.64 36.19 4.04
C LYS A 57 13.36 36.04 4.87
N ARG A 58 12.61 37.13 5.00
CA ARG A 58 11.28 37.11 5.60
C ARG A 58 10.29 36.44 4.67
N ASP A 59 9.29 35.79 5.24
CA ASP A 59 8.21 35.19 4.46
C ASP A 59 7.37 36.29 3.79
N SER A 60 7.00 36.06 2.53
CA SER A 60 6.19 36.99 1.73
C SER A 60 4.75 37.12 2.23
N THR A 61 4.23 36.05 2.85
CA THR A 61 2.83 35.97 3.29
C THR A 61 2.64 36.44 4.73
N ASP A 62 3.64 36.17 5.59
CA ASP A 62 3.61 36.58 7.00
C ASP A 62 5.00 37.05 7.42
N GLN A 63 5.15 38.36 7.46
CA GLN A 63 6.42 39.00 7.82
C GLN A 63 6.91 38.73 9.25
N SER A 64 6.04 38.14 10.10
CA SER A 64 6.43 37.74 11.46
C SER A 64 7.32 36.50 11.47
N TRP A 65 7.37 35.74 10.37
CA TRP A 65 8.18 34.56 10.18
C TRP A 65 9.32 34.77 9.18
N PHE A 66 10.46 34.08 9.40
CA PHE A 66 11.40 33.86 8.32
C PHE A 66 10.96 32.66 7.48
N HIS A 67 11.19 32.72 6.18
CA HIS A 67 10.89 31.63 5.27
C HIS A 67 11.53 30.31 5.70
N VAL A 68 12.78 30.38 6.20
CA VAL A 68 13.54 29.22 6.68
C VAL A 68 12.96 28.60 7.96
N GLU A 69 12.28 29.36 8.81
CA GLU A 69 11.57 28.85 9.98
C GLU A 69 10.34 28.05 9.58
N LYS A 70 9.54 28.60 8.65
CA LYS A 70 8.40 27.86 8.09
C LYS A 70 8.84 26.57 7.39
N THR A 71 9.98 26.61 6.67
CA THR A 71 10.55 25.41 6.04
C THR A 71 10.89 24.34 7.09
N LEU A 72 11.57 24.70 8.18
CA LEU A 72 11.87 23.78 9.27
C LEU A 72 10.59 23.23 9.89
N CYS A 73 9.64 24.09 10.23
CA CYS A 73 8.37 23.68 10.82
C CYS A 73 7.59 22.75 9.90
N SER A 74 7.53 23.04 8.60
CA SER A 74 6.87 22.20 7.59
C SER A 74 7.53 20.81 7.48
N ASP A 75 8.86 20.73 7.56
CA ASP A 75 9.56 19.45 7.50
C ASP A 75 9.28 18.57 8.73
N TYR A 76 9.14 19.15 9.92
CA TYR A 76 8.78 18.42 11.13
C TYR A 76 7.28 18.09 11.21
N LYS A 77 6.40 18.96 10.65
CA LYS A 77 4.95 18.70 10.56
C LYS A 77 4.64 17.38 9.88
N LYS A 78 5.43 16.94 8.89
CA LYS A 78 5.26 15.66 8.18
C LYS A 78 5.27 14.43 9.10
N PHE A 79 5.86 14.54 10.29
CA PHE A 79 5.91 13.48 11.28
C PHE A 79 4.74 13.54 12.28
N ILE A 80 3.98 14.66 12.34
CA ILE A 80 2.81 14.82 13.19
C ILE A 80 1.56 14.56 12.36
N ARG A 81 0.92 13.43 12.62
CA ARG A 81 -0.21 12.94 11.81
C ARG A 81 -1.56 13.12 12.47
N ILE A 82 -1.57 13.41 13.76
CA ILE A 82 -2.78 13.69 14.54
C ILE A 82 -2.60 15.03 15.24
N GLN A 83 -3.56 15.91 15.05
CA GLN A 83 -3.53 17.26 15.58
C GLN A 83 -4.32 17.36 16.90
N ASP A 84 -5.47 16.72 16.98
CA ASP A 84 -6.36 16.76 18.13
C ASP A 84 -7.12 15.44 18.34
N GLU A 85 -7.94 15.40 19.38
CA GLU A 85 -8.74 14.23 19.72
C GLU A 85 -9.82 13.95 18.66
N HIS A 86 -10.40 14.99 18.08
CA HIS A 86 -11.39 14.85 17.01
C HIS A 86 -10.76 14.17 15.78
N ASP A 87 -9.59 14.62 15.35
CA ASP A 87 -8.84 14.01 14.23
C ASP A 87 -8.47 12.54 14.53
N PHE A 88 -8.11 12.22 15.79
CA PHE A 88 -7.91 10.83 16.21
C PHE A 88 -9.18 10.00 16.08
N GLN A 89 -10.31 10.50 16.58
CA GLN A 89 -11.60 9.81 16.52
C GLN A 89 -12.10 9.63 15.09
N GLU A 90 -11.90 10.61 14.21
CA GLU A 90 -12.20 10.52 12.78
C GLU A 90 -11.44 9.35 12.13
N LYS A 91 -10.14 9.22 12.41
CA LYS A 91 -9.32 8.13 11.87
C LYS A 91 -9.69 6.76 12.43
N VAL A 92 -10.01 6.66 13.72
CA VAL A 92 -10.53 5.43 14.32
C VAL A 92 -11.90 5.07 13.74
N THR A 93 -12.77 6.06 13.53
CA THR A 93 -14.08 5.88 12.92
C THR A 93 -13.96 5.39 11.48
N TYR A 94 -13.02 5.95 10.70
CA TYR A 94 -12.73 5.47 9.35
C TYR A 94 -12.37 3.98 9.35
N LEU A 95 -11.43 3.55 10.22
CA LEU A 95 -11.01 2.14 10.33
C LEU A 95 -12.18 1.24 10.73
N THR A 96 -13.01 1.69 11.66
CA THR A 96 -14.17 0.92 12.13
C THR A 96 -15.20 0.75 11.01
N ARG A 97 -15.52 1.82 10.29
CA ARG A 97 -16.51 1.80 9.20
C ARG A 97 -16.01 1.08 7.95
N ALA A 98 -14.70 1.12 7.67
CA ALA A 98 -14.06 0.29 6.63
C ALA A 98 -14.02 -1.20 7.02
N GLY A 99 -14.38 -1.55 8.27
CA GLY A 99 -14.30 -2.90 8.78
C GLY A 99 -12.87 -3.38 9.02
N ASP A 100 -11.91 -2.47 9.12
CA ASP A 100 -10.49 -2.75 9.31
C ASP A 100 -10.03 -2.56 10.76
N ASN A 101 -10.97 -2.36 11.68
CA ASN A 101 -10.67 -2.26 13.11
C ASN A 101 -10.01 -3.55 13.61
N GLY A 102 -8.88 -3.41 14.33
CA GLY A 102 -8.08 -4.55 14.81
C GLY A 102 -7.17 -5.21 13.78
N ARG A 103 -7.23 -4.80 12.51
CA ARG A 103 -6.25 -5.24 11.49
C ARG A 103 -4.91 -4.56 11.69
N LYS A 104 -3.86 -5.22 11.22
CA LYS A 104 -2.48 -4.75 11.34
C LYS A 104 -1.76 -4.91 10.01
N ASP A 105 -0.74 -4.10 9.80
CA ASP A 105 0.25 -4.33 8.75
C ASP A 105 0.92 -5.69 8.93
N THR A 106 1.50 -6.20 7.87
CA THR A 106 2.32 -7.41 7.92
C THR A 106 3.46 -7.21 8.92
N PRO A 107 3.53 -8.04 9.99
CA PRO A 107 4.60 -7.95 10.98
C PRO A 107 5.97 -8.17 10.34
N GLY A 108 7.01 -7.49 10.88
CA GLY A 108 8.37 -7.65 10.36
C GLY A 108 8.88 -9.08 10.36
N LEU A 109 8.48 -9.90 11.34
CA LEU A 109 8.81 -11.33 11.39
C LEU A 109 8.25 -12.09 10.18
N ILE A 110 7.01 -11.79 9.78
CA ILE A 110 6.37 -12.41 8.60
C ILE A 110 7.10 -11.98 7.33
N TRP A 111 7.57 -10.73 7.24
CA TRP A 111 8.41 -10.28 6.12
C TRP A 111 9.71 -11.08 6.03
N VAL A 112 10.40 -11.31 7.16
CA VAL A 112 11.60 -12.15 7.20
C VAL A 112 11.29 -13.58 6.76
N LEU A 113 10.19 -14.15 7.28
CA LEU A 113 9.74 -15.49 6.90
C LEU A 113 9.41 -15.56 5.40
N THR A 114 8.71 -14.56 4.86
CA THR A 114 8.39 -14.49 3.43
C THR A 114 9.66 -14.45 2.57
N VAL A 115 10.66 -13.63 2.94
CA VAL A 115 11.94 -13.58 2.24
C VAL A 115 12.67 -14.93 2.34
N ALA A 116 12.69 -15.57 3.50
CA ALA A 116 13.28 -16.90 3.67
C ALA A 116 12.59 -17.96 2.79
N LEU A 117 11.26 -17.92 2.69
CA LEU A 117 10.49 -18.81 1.82
C LEU A 117 10.85 -18.61 0.34
N VAL A 118 11.02 -17.35 -0.13
CA VAL A 118 11.50 -17.06 -1.49
C VAL A 118 12.85 -17.72 -1.77
N PHE A 119 13.77 -17.66 -0.81
CA PHE A 119 15.08 -18.29 -0.98
C PHE A 119 15.00 -19.82 -1.02
N ILE A 120 14.23 -20.42 -0.12
CA ILE A 120 14.04 -21.87 -0.08
C ILE A 120 13.42 -22.37 -1.41
N GLU A 121 12.40 -21.66 -1.88
CA GLU A 121 11.72 -21.96 -3.14
C GLU A 121 12.65 -21.78 -4.34
N ALA A 122 13.40 -20.67 -4.40
CA ALA A 122 14.36 -20.41 -5.46
C ALA A 122 15.46 -21.47 -5.51
N MET A 123 15.95 -21.94 -4.36
CA MET A 123 16.92 -23.04 -4.29
C MET A 123 16.34 -24.34 -4.85
N GLY A 124 15.08 -24.66 -4.50
CA GLY A 124 14.39 -25.84 -5.03
C GLY A 124 14.22 -25.80 -6.56
N PHE A 125 13.85 -24.65 -7.10
CA PHE A 125 13.73 -24.46 -8.56
C PHE A 125 15.09 -24.44 -9.27
N SER A 126 16.11 -23.80 -8.68
CA SER A 126 17.45 -23.69 -9.25
C SER A 126 18.04 -25.08 -9.55
N TYR A 127 17.91 -26.00 -8.59
CA TYR A 127 18.40 -27.37 -8.79
C TYR A 127 17.77 -28.07 -10.01
N VAL A 128 16.48 -27.78 -10.26
CA VAL A 128 15.75 -28.37 -11.39
C VAL A 128 16.11 -27.71 -12.72
N LEU A 129 16.30 -26.40 -12.73
CA LEU A 129 16.53 -25.63 -13.94
C LEU A 129 17.99 -25.62 -14.41
N ALA A 130 18.93 -26.02 -13.55
CA ALA A 130 20.37 -25.92 -13.83
C ALA A 130 20.78 -26.56 -15.17
N GLY A 131 20.22 -27.75 -15.48
CA GLY A 131 20.53 -28.45 -16.74
C GLY A 131 19.95 -27.86 -18.01
N TYR A 132 19.03 -26.87 -17.90
CA TYR A 132 18.28 -26.29 -19.03
C TYR A 132 18.59 -24.84 -19.32
N THR A 133 19.18 -24.11 -18.34
CA THR A 133 19.31 -22.63 -18.44
C THR A 133 20.37 -22.19 -19.42
N VAL A 134 21.52 -22.88 -19.50
CA VAL A 134 22.64 -22.53 -20.41
C VAL A 134 23.28 -23.81 -20.92
N PRO A 135 22.74 -24.45 -21.98
CA PRO A 135 23.32 -25.67 -22.54
C PRO A 135 24.77 -25.43 -22.99
N GLY A 136 25.69 -26.32 -22.56
CA GLY A 136 27.10 -26.24 -22.95
C GLY A 136 27.99 -25.35 -22.07
N ALA A 137 27.44 -24.62 -21.10
CA ALA A 137 28.23 -23.89 -20.10
C ALA A 137 28.78 -24.83 -19.02
N SER A 138 29.77 -24.35 -18.25
CA SER A 138 30.23 -25.07 -17.08
C SER A 138 29.12 -25.26 -16.06
N GLU A 139 29.14 -26.33 -15.30
CA GLU A 139 28.12 -26.69 -14.31
C GLU A 139 27.84 -25.54 -13.32
N ASN A 140 28.89 -24.86 -12.88
CA ASN A 140 28.76 -23.69 -11.99
C ASN A 140 28.01 -22.53 -12.66
N THR A 141 28.24 -22.26 -13.94
CA THR A 141 27.53 -21.21 -14.69
C THR A 141 26.06 -21.57 -14.90
N GLN A 142 25.77 -22.85 -15.15
CA GLN A 142 24.40 -23.34 -15.27
C GLN A 142 23.63 -23.19 -13.94
N GLN A 143 24.25 -23.54 -12.82
CA GLN A 143 23.63 -23.38 -11.49
C GLN A 143 23.39 -21.91 -11.13
N MET A 144 24.36 -21.02 -11.39
CA MET A 144 24.21 -19.58 -11.14
C MET A 144 23.10 -18.95 -12.00
N GLY A 145 23.04 -19.28 -13.29
CA GLY A 145 21.97 -18.83 -14.18
C GLY A 145 20.59 -19.31 -13.73
N ALA A 146 20.49 -20.60 -13.38
CA ALA A 146 19.28 -21.20 -12.85
C ALA A 146 18.81 -20.56 -11.54
N LEU A 147 19.75 -20.25 -10.62
CA LEU A 147 19.43 -19.57 -9.36
C LEU A 147 18.87 -18.16 -9.61
N GLY A 148 19.42 -17.42 -10.55
CA GLY A 148 18.93 -16.08 -10.89
C GLY A 148 17.49 -16.11 -11.41
N ILE A 149 17.20 -17.00 -12.37
CA ILE A 149 15.86 -17.16 -12.92
C ILE A 149 14.88 -17.66 -11.85
N ALA A 150 15.27 -18.65 -11.07
CA ALA A 150 14.45 -19.22 -10.01
C ALA A 150 14.11 -18.14 -8.95
N PHE A 151 15.06 -17.29 -8.58
CA PHE A 151 14.83 -16.20 -7.63
C PHE A 151 13.81 -15.19 -8.17
N LEU A 152 13.91 -14.80 -9.45
CA LEU A 152 12.94 -13.89 -10.07
C LEU A 152 11.53 -14.51 -10.11
N VAL A 153 11.41 -15.78 -10.48
CA VAL A 153 10.13 -16.49 -10.50
C VAL A 153 9.54 -16.58 -9.10
N SER A 154 10.34 -16.95 -8.08
CA SER A 154 9.88 -17.06 -6.69
C SER A 154 9.49 -15.70 -6.12
N ALA A 155 10.23 -14.64 -6.40
CA ALA A 155 9.88 -13.28 -5.98
C ALA A 155 8.54 -12.82 -6.60
N LEU A 156 8.33 -13.12 -7.89
CA LEU A 156 7.06 -12.83 -8.58
C LEU A 156 5.90 -13.65 -8.00
N LEU A 157 6.10 -14.93 -7.72
CA LEU A 157 5.10 -15.80 -7.10
C LEU A 157 4.66 -15.27 -5.73
N VAL A 158 5.61 -14.91 -4.88
CA VAL A 158 5.30 -14.36 -3.55
C VAL A 158 4.54 -13.04 -3.65
N ALA A 159 4.92 -12.16 -4.57
CA ALA A 159 4.20 -10.92 -4.80
C ALA A 159 2.75 -11.19 -5.26
N LEU A 160 2.58 -12.06 -6.26
CA LEU A 160 1.26 -12.41 -6.80
C LEU A 160 0.37 -13.08 -5.74
N THR A 161 0.90 -14.03 -4.98
CA THR A 161 0.13 -14.72 -3.91
C THR A 161 -0.27 -13.78 -2.79
N HIS A 162 0.62 -12.84 -2.41
CA HIS A 162 0.30 -11.84 -1.40
C HIS A 162 -0.81 -10.89 -1.88
N PHE A 163 -0.71 -10.39 -3.12
CA PHE A 163 -1.76 -9.54 -3.71
C PHE A 163 -3.08 -10.29 -3.90
N ALA A 164 -3.04 -11.56 -4.32
CA ALA A 164 -4.24 -12.41 -4.42
C ALA A 164 -4.92 -12.57 -3.06
N GLY A 165 -4.16 -12.80 -2.00
CA GLY A 165 -4.70 -12.87 -0.64
C GLY A 165 -5.39 -11.59 -0.21
N HIS A 166 -4.78 -10.44 -0.51
CA HIS A 166 -5.36 -9.13 -0.23
C HIS A 166 -6.63 -8.86 -1.05
N GLU A 167 -6.63 -9.22 -2.34
CA GLU A 167 -7.81 -9.13 -3.22
C GLU A 167 -8.97 -9.97 -2.70
N LEU A 168 -8.71 -11.22 -2.29
CA LEU A 168 -9.72 -12.11 -1.71
C LEU A 168 -10.33 -11.53 -0.42
N TYR A 169 -9.50 -10.94 0.44
CA TYR A 169 -9.99 -10.28 1.64
C TYR A 169 -10.92 -9.10 1.32
N LYS A 170 -10.47 -8.19 0.43
CA LYS A 170 -11.24 -7.01 0.02
C LYS A 170 -12.56 -7.41 -0.64
N SER A 171 -12.50 -8.31 -1.63
CA SER A 171 -13.68 -8.78 -2.36
C SER A 171 -14.66 -9.55 -1.47
N GLY A 172 -14.15 -10.29 -0.48
CA GLY A 172 -14.98 -10.94 0.53
C GLY A 172 -15.77 -9.94 1.39
N LYS A 173 -15.15 -8.81 1.76
CA LYS A 173 -15.83 -7.72 2.48
C LYS A 173 -16.92 -7.08 1.62
N ILE A 174 -16.61 -6.75 0.36
CA ILE A 174 -17.57 -6.15 -0.58
C ILE A 174 -18.73 -7.11 -0.81
N LYS A 175 -18.47 -8.39 -1.06
CA LYS A 175 -19.50 -9.41 -1.26
C LYS A 175 -20.47 -9.49 -0.08
N ASN A 176 -19.96 -9.50 1.15
CA ASN A 176 -20.80 -9.52 2.35
C ASN A 176 -21.64 -8.25 2.48
N ALA A 177 -21.07 -7.08 2.15
CA ALA A 177 -21.79 -5.81 2.18
C ALA A 177 -22.89 -5.76 1.10
N GLU A 178 -22.64 -6.23 -0.11
CA GLU A 178 -23.63 -6.33 -1.18
C GLU A 178 -24.76 -7.30 -0.84
N GLN A 179 -24.43 -8.43 -0.22
CA GLN A 179 -25.43 -9.37 0.24
C GLN A 179 -26.34 -8.71 1.30
N GLN A 180 -25.78 -7.97 2.26
CA GLN A 180 -26.59 -7.23 3.23
C GLN A 180 -27.43 -6.13 2.55
N ARG A 181 -26.88 -5.44 1.55
CA ARG A 181 -27.59 -4.45 0.74
C ARG A 181 -28.78 -5.07 0.02
N SER A 182 -28.62 -6.28 -0.55
CA SER A 182 -29.70 -6.96 -1.28
C SER A 182 -30.89 -7.32 -0.40
N PHE A 183 -30.65 -7.64 0.87
CA PHE A 183 -31.70 -7.93 1.85
C PHE A 183 -32.29 -6.66 2.51
N SER A 184 -31.62 -5.52 2.38
CA SER A 184 -32.07 -4.25 2.95
C SER A 184 -33.07 -3.54 2.04
N ALA A 185 -33.99 -2.79 2.64
CA ALA A 185 -34.84 -1.85 1.91
C ALA A 185 -34.13 -0.55 1.53
N TYR A 186 -32.93 -0.31 2.01
CA TYR A 186 -32.14 0.89 1.73
C TYR A 186 -31.69 0.92 0.26
N ARG A 187 -31.96 2.05 -0.43
CA ARG A 187 -31.66 2.24 -1.86
C ARG A 187 -30.73 3.42 -2.14
N GLY A 188 -30.02 3.91 -1.12
CA GLY A 188 -29.07 5.01 -1.30
C GLY A 188 -27.87 4.64 -2.19
N ASP A 189 -27.29 5.66 -2.80
CA ASP A 189 -26.11 5.52 -3.64
C ASP A 189 -24.82 5.43 -2.81
N VAL A 190 -23.83 4.70 -3.34
CA VAL A 190 -22.50 4.62 -2.73
C VAL A 190 -21.74 5.92 -3.02
N LYS A 191 -21.23 6.54 -1.98
CA LYS A 191 -20.40 7.76 -2.05
C LYS A 191 -19.01 7.43 -1.54
N THR A 192 -17.96 7.81 -2.27
CA THR A 192 -16.61 7.66 -1.76
C THR A 192 -16.38 8.61 -0.59
N VAL A 193 -16.03 8.07 0.57
CA VAL A 193 -15.67 8.84 1.76
C VAL A 193 -14.17 8.62 2.04
N ALA A 194 -13.36 9.62 1.72
CA ALA A 194 -11.92 9.59 1.97
C ALA A 194 -11.61 9.84 3.46
N LEU A 195 -10.36 9.54 3.88
CA LEU A 195 -9.90 9.81 5.24
C LEU A 195 -9.91 11.31 5.59
N ALA A 196 -9.73 12.17 4.58
CA ALA A 196 -9.75 13.62 4.75
C ALA A 196 -11.17 14.19 4.93
N ASP A 197 -12.21 13.44 4.53
CA ASP A 197 -13.60 13.86 4.65
C ASP A 197 -14.11 13.70 6.08
N ARG A 198 -15.19 14.41 6.41
CA ARG A 198 -15.88 14.22 7.68
C ARG A 198 -16.50 12.83 7.72
N GLN A 199 -16.05 12.03 8.68
CA GLN A 199 -16.54 10.67 8.83
C GLN A 199 -18.00 10.61 9.31
N SER A 200 -18.55 11.71 9.78
CA SER A 200 -19.98 11.83 10.12
C SER A 200 -20.90 11.97 8.90
N ALA A 201 -20.38 12.22 7.70
CA ALA A 201 -21.15 12.47 6.49
C ALA A 201 -22.06 11.29 6.05
N ASP A 202 -21.75 10.08 6.49
CA ASP A 202 -22.52 8.88 6.21
C ASP A 202 -23.05 8.18 7.48
N SER A 203 -23.19 8.92 8.59
CA SER A 203 -23.60 8.36 9.89
C SER A 203 -25.06 7.85 9.90
N ASP A 204 -25.88 8.41 9.04
CA ASP A 204 -27.29 8.03 8.80
C ASP A 204 -27.43 6.78 7.92
N GLN A 205 -26.36 6.36 7.26
CA GLN A 205 -26.37 5.21 6.37
C GLN A 205 -26.15 3.89 7.15
N PRO A 206 -26.71 2.78 6.66
CA PRO A 206 -26.45 1.46 7.23
C PRO A 206 -24.95 1.08 7.19
N GLY A 207 -24.47 0.26 8.12
CA GLY A 207 -23.07 -0.10 8.24
C GLY A 207 -22.47 -0.74 6.99
N PHE A 208 -23.23 -1.51 6.21
CA PHE A 208 -22.79 -2.07 4.94
C PHE A 208 -22.54 -0.97 3.88
N MET A 209 -23.33 0.12 3.88
CA MET A 209 -23.09 1.26 2.99
C MET A 209 -21.85 2.05 3.43
N GLN A 210 -21.70 2.29 4.74
CA GLN A 210 -20.51 2.95 5.28
C GLN A 210 -19.22 2.21 4.92
N LEU A 211 -19.27 0.87 4.90
CA LEU A 211 -18.16 0.02 4.45
C LEU A 211 -17.90 0.21 2.95
N MET A 212 -18.96 0.11 2.12
CA MET A 212 -18.83 0.27 0.67
C MET A 212 -18.31 1.65 0.27
N ASN A 213 -18.67 2.70 1.02
CA ASN A 213 -18.19 4.06 0.82
C ASN A 213 -16.65 4.20 0.99
N ARG A 214 -16.00 3.30 1.73
CA ARG A 214 -14.55 3.33 2.03
C ARG A 214 -13.75 2.25 1.33
N VAL A 215 -14.38 1.12 1.03
CA VAL A 215 -13.71 -0.03 0.40
C VAL A 215 -13.95 -0.06 -1.11
N GLY A 216 -15.11 0.45 -1.55
CA GLY A 216 -15.58 0.40 -2.94
C GLY A 216 -16.67 -0.64 -3.15
N ILE A 217 -17.13 -0.73 -4.40
CA ILE A 217 -18.24 -1.62 -4.82
C ILE A 217 -17.77 -2.76 -5.71
N ASP A 218 -16.59 -2.62 -6.34
CA ASP A 218 -16.15 -3.58 -7.35
C ASP A 218 -15.49 -4.79 -6.68
N GLN A 219 -16.12 -5.95 -6.84
CA GLN A 219 -15.51 -7.22 -6.52
C GLN A 219 -14.57 -7.62 -7.65
N THR A 220 -13.30 -7.76 -7.37
CA THR A 220 -12.30 -8.20 -8.33
C THR A 220 -11.68 -9.51 -7.87
N TYR A 221 -11.44 -10.42 -8.81
CA TYR A 221 -10.74 -11.69 -8.60
C TYR A 221 -9.67 -11.91 -9.67
N VAL A 222 -9.31 -10.84 -10.40
CA VAL A 222 -8.39 -10.93 -11.54
C VAL A 222 -7.00 -11.38 -11.08
N VAL A 223 -6.48 -10.75 -10.02
CA VAL A 223 -5.15 -11.11 -9.47
C VAL A 223 -5.17 -12.53 -8.94
N SER A 224 -6.23 -12.94 -8.26
CA SER A 224 -6.38 -14.29 -7.72
C SER A 224 -6.42 -15.36 -8.82
N ILE A 225 -7.14 -15.10 -9.92
CA ILE A 225 -7.21 -16.01 -11.07
C ILE A 225 -5.86 -16.08 -11.77
N VAL A 226 -5.23 -14.93 -12.06
CA VAL A 226 -3.90 -14.87 -12.68
C VAL A 226 -2.88 -15.62 -11.82
N THR A 227 -2.92 -15.42 -10.52
CA THR A 227 -2.04 -16.13 -9.57
C THR A 227 -2.26 -17.63 -9.63
N ALA A 228 -3.52 -18.09 -9.58
CA ALA A 228 -3.85 -19.51 -9.63
C ALA A 228 -3.36 -20.17 -10.94
N VAL A 229 -3.57 -19.51 -12.08
CA VAL A 229 -3.07 -19.97 -13.39
C VAL A 229 -1.55 -20.00 -13.40
N PHE A 230 -0.88 -18.93 -12.93
CA PHE A 230 0.57 -18.86 -12.93
C PHE A 230 1.20 -19.93 -12.02
N VAL A 231 0.68 -20.12 -10.81
CA VAL A 231 1.10 -21.20 -9.89
C VAL A 231 0.94 -22.55 -10.55
N SER A 232 -0.19 -22.79 -11.22
CA SER A 232 -0.45 -24.08 -11.91
C SER A 232 0.54 -24.31 -13.05
N VAL A 233 0.81 -23.31 -13.87
CA VAL A 233 1.78 -23.39 -14.98
C VAL A 233 3.18 -23.68 -14.45
N VAL A 234 3.60 -22.98 -13.39
CA VAL A 234 4.92 -23.20 -12.78
C VAL A 234 5.01 -24.60 -12.14
N ALA A 235 3.96 -25.05 -11.45
CA ALA A 235 3.93 -26.39 -10.84
C ALA A 235 4.03 -27.50 -11.88
N ILE A 236 3.23 -27.41 -12.94
CA ILE A 236 3.23 -28.41 -14.05
C ILE A 236 4.57 -28.35 -14.79
N GLY A 237 5.05 -27.15 -15.12
CA GLY A 237 6.32 -26.94 -15.81
C GLY A 237 7.51 -27.51 -15.01
N ALA A 238 7.58 -27.21 -13.72
CA ALA A 238 8.62 -27.74 -12.84
C ALA A 238 8.56 -29.28 -12.73
N THR A 239 7.38 -29.84 -12.63
CA THR A 239 7.20 -31.29 -12.56
C THR A 239 7.61 -31.95 -13.89
N TYR A 240 7.24 -31.37 -15.02
CA TYR A 240 7.64 -31.87 -16.36
C TYR A 240 9.16 -31.83 -16.54
N VAL A 241 9.81 -30.70 -16.22
CA VAL A 241 11.27 -30.55 -16.33
C VAL A 241 11.98 -31.59 -15.43
N ARG A 242 11.49 -31.81 -14.21
CA ARG A 242 12.02 -32.83 -13.29
C ARG A 242 11.90 -34.22 -13.87
N GLY A 243 10.76 -34.56 -14.49
CA GLY A 243 10.58 -35.85 -15.19
C GLY A 243 11.61 -36.07 -16.30
N GLN A 244 11.85 -35.03 -17.11
CA GLN A 244 12.86 -35.09 -18.18
C GLN A 244 14.30 -35.25 -17.66
N VAL A 245 14.64 -34.59 -16.53
CA VAL A 245 15.95 -34.76 -15.89
C VAL A 245 16.12 -36.17 -15.38
N LEU A 246 15.12 -36.72 -14.72
CA LEU A 246 15.14 -38.11 -14.21
C LEU A 246 15.36 -39.11 -15.35
N GLU A 247 14.59 -39.00 -16.44
CA GLU A 247 14.78 -39.87 -17.59
C GLU A 247 16.17 -39.80 -18.19
N LYS A 248 16.72 -38.57 -18.28
CA LYS A 248 18.09 -38.33 -18.75
C LYS A 248 19.14 -38.98 -17.84
N GLN A 249 18.96 -38.88 -16.52
CA GLN A 249 19.85 -39.50 -15.54
C GLN A 249 19.81 -41.03 -15.63
N ILE A 250 18.61 -41.62 -15.70
CA ILE A 250 18.43 -43.06 -15.87
C ILE A 250 19.09 -43.53 -17.18
N HIS A 251 18.90 -42.81 -18.30
CA HIS A 251 19.54 -43.16 -19.56
C HIS A 251 21.07 -43.09 -19.47
N GLN A 252 21.62 -42.10 -18.81
CA GLN A 252 23.07 -41.95 -18.60
C GLN A 252 23.65 -43.09 -17.74
N GLN A 253 22.94 -43.49 -16.69
CA GLN A 253 23.35 -44.60 -15.83
C GLN A 253 23.35 -45.93 -16.61
N VAL A 254 22.29 -46.20 -17.36
CA VAL A 254 22.20 -47.40 -18.19
C VAL A 254 23.28 -47.47 -19.25
N THR A 255 23.54 -46.33 -19.94
CA THR A 255 24.57 -46.26 -20.98
C THR A 255 25.97 -46.31 -20.36
N GLY A 256 26.18 -45.67 -19.20
CA GLY A 256 27.44 -45.69 -18.46
C GLY A 256 27.78 -47.07 -17.89
N GLN A 257 26.79 -47.83 -17.40
CA GLN A 257 26.97 -49.22 -16.97
C GLN A 257 27.29 -50.17 -18.13
N ALA A 258 26.60 -49.98 -19.27
CA ALA A 258 26.89 -50.76 -20.47
C ALA A 258 28.31 -50.47 -21.00
N GLY A 259 28.72 -49.18 -21.05
CA GLY A 259 30.08 -48.80 -21.44
C GLY A 259 31.16 -49.19 -20.44
N GLY A 260 30.82 -49.16 -19.13
CA GLY A 260 31.74 -49.58 -18.06
C GLY A 260 31.96 -51.12 -18.05
N ALA A 261 30.93 -51.90 -18.33
CA ALA A 261 31.06 -53.36 -18.45
C ALA A 261 31.93 -53.76 -19.66
N GLU A 262 31.76 -53.12 -20.83
CA GLU A 262 32.63 -53.34 -21.98
C GLU A 262 34.06 -52.87 -21.73
N MET A 263 34.25 -51.72 -21.04
CA MET A 263 35.56 -51.16 -20.72
C MET A 263 36.27 -52.00 -19.62
N SER A 264 35.52 -52.49 -18.62
CA SER A 264 36.10 -53.39 -17.60
C SER A 264 36.48 -54.75 -18.18
N ILE A 265 35.75 -55.26 -19.16
CA ILE A 265 36.09 -56.49 -19.89
C ILE A 265 37.33 -56.26 -20.77
N LYS A 266 37.45 -55.08 -21.42
CA LYS A 266 38.67 -54.72 -22.20
C LYS A 266 39.88 -54.44 -21.31
N LEU A 267 39.74 -53.76 -20.21
CA LEU A 267 40.80 -53.49 -19.24
C LEU A 267 41.26 -54.79 -18.55
N SER A 268 40.32 -55.67 -18.21
CA SER A 268 40.64 -56.99 -17.67
C SER A 268 41.36 -57.88 -18.68
N LYS A 269 41.17 -57.66 -19.98
CA LYS A 269 41.81 -58.38 -21.04
C LYS A 269 43.22 -57.87 -21.33
N ASP A 270 43.46 -56.56 -21.25
CA ASP A 270 44.77 -55.95 -21.46
C ASP A 270 45.69 -56.02 -20.22
N SER A 271 45.13 -56.05 -19.00
CA SER A 271 45.92 -56.13 -17.76
C SER A 271 46.31 -57.58 -17.35
N LEU A 272 45.89 -58.59 -18.09
CA LEU A 272 46.22 -60.00 -17.85
C LEU A 272 47.25 -60.57 -18.84
N ASP A 273 48.02 -59.70 -19.52
CA ASP A 273 49.20 -60.15 -20.26
C ASP A 273 50.46 -60.14 -19.36
N MET A 274 50.40 -60.85 -18.29
CA MET A 274 51.57 -61.36 -17.59
C MET A 274 51.66 -62.86 -17.87
N SER A 275 52.38 -63.20 -18.94
CA SER A 275 53.07 -64.41 -19.28
C SER A 275 52.89 -65.62 -18.30
N VAL A 276 51.68 -66.13 -18.16
CA VAL A 276 51.43 -67.45 -17.74
C VAL A 276 50.53 -68.06 -18.79
N LYS A 277 51.06 -69.04 -19.61
CA LYS A 277 50.21 -69.84 -20.46
C LYS A 277 49.12 -70.48 -19.58
N PRO A 278 47.84 -70.17 -19.72
CA PRO A 278 46.82 -71.00 -19.07
C PRO A 278 46.63 -72.24 -19.93
N SER A 279 47.11 -73.37 -19.41
CA SER A 279 46.55 -74.68 -19.79
C SER A 279 45.02 -74.56 -19.74
N GLY A 280 44.38 -74.79 -20.86
CA GLY A 280 42.97 -74.66 -21.09
C GLY A 280 42.11 -75.26 -20.01
N MET A 281 41.45 -74.46 -19.25
CA MET A 281 40.21 -74.73 -18.58
C MET A 281 39.39 -73.48 -18.53
N GLY A 282 39.01 -72.96 -19.70
CA GLY A 282 37.91 -72.02 -19.81
C GLY A 282 36.66 -72.85 -19.45
N ILE A 283 36.17 -72.63 -18.25
CA ILE A 283 34.81 -73.08 -17.89
C ILE A 283 33.89 -72.25 -18.78
N LYS A 284 33.57 -72.80 -19.95
CA LYS A 284 32.46 -72.28 -20.76
C LYS A 284 31.19 -72.67 -19.99
N LEU A 285 30.57 -71.75 -19.36
CA LEU A 285 29.21 -71.96 -18.89
C LEU A 285 28.38 -72.49 -20.04
N PRO A 286 27.54 -73.50 -19.76
CA PRO A 286 26.57 -73.99 -20.74
C PRO A 286 25.79 -72.80 -21.31
N ALA A 287 25.49 -72.83 -22.59
CA ALA A 287 24.84 -71.76 -23.28
C ALA A 287 23.49 -71.34 -22.62
N ASP A 288 22.81 -72.29 -22.00
CA ASP A 288 21.57 -72.05 -21.26
C ASP A 288 21.79 -71.27 -19.96
N ASP A 289 22.88 -71.59 -19.20
CA ASP A 289 23.22 -70.88 -17.97
C ASP A 289 23.69 -69.43 -18.25
N ALA A 290 24.42 -69.27 -19.35
CA ALA A 290 24.83 -67.95 -19.81
C ALA A 290 23.62 -67.07 -20.28
N ALA A 291 22.63 -67.75 -20.90
CA ALA A 291 21.37 -67.05 -21.29
C ALA A 291 20.51 -66.71 -20.06
N GLN A 292 20.41 -67.61 -19.08
CA GLN A 292 19.68 -67.33 -17.81
C GLN A 292 20.34 -66.22 -16.98
N ASN A 293 21.67 -66.22 -16.88
CA ASN A 293 22.38 -65.10 -16.19
C ASN A 293 22.16 -63.78 -16.88
N ARG A 294 22.20 -63.69 -18.22
CA ARG A 294 21.87 -62.48 -18.96
C ARG A 294 20.43 -62.02 -18.72
N MET A 295 19.46 -62.94 -18.75
CA MET A 295 18.07 -62.60 -18.44
C MET A 295 17.89 -62.16 -16.98
N ALA A 296 18.62 -62.72 -16.03
CA ALA A 296 18.62 -62.31 -14.63
C ALA A 296 19.23 -60.93 -14.46
N ASP A 297 20.36 -60.63 -15.13
CA ASP A 297 21.02 -59.32 -15.11
C ASP A 297 20.13 -58.25 -15.78
N GLU A 298 19.54 -58.56 -16.95
CA GLU A 298 18.60 -57.64 -17.63
C GLU A 298 17.37 -57.36 -16.76
N LYS A 299 16.85 -58.37 -16.07
CA LYS A 299 15.73 -58.18 -15.17
C LYS A 299 16.11 -57.37 -13.93
N ALA A 300 17.28 -57.59 -13.34
CA ALA A 300 17.78 -56.84 -12.21
C ALA A 300 17.95 -55.36 -12.58
N VAL A 301 18.54 -55.05 -13.75
CA VAL A 301 18.67 -53.69 -14.28
C VAL A 301 17.29 -53.07 -14.55
N ALA A 302 16.36 -53.81 -15.12
CA ALA A 302 14.99 -53.31 -15.36
C ALA A 302 14.24 -53.03 -14.04
N ASP A 303 14.41 -53.86 -13.02
CA ASP A 303 13.82 -53.67 -11.70
C ASP A 303 14.44 -52.47 -10.99
N ASP A 304 15.77 -52.27 -11.03
CA ASP A 304 16.45 -51.10 -10.49
C ASP A 304 15.98 -49.80 -11.18
N ILE A 305 15.89 -49.77 -12.51
CA ILE A 305 15.35 -48.63 -13.27
C ILE A 305 13.91 -48.34 -12.84
N SER A 306 13.10 -49.37 -12.65
CA SER A 306 11.70 -49.20 -12.25
C SER A 306 11.59 -48.64 -10.83
N ILE A 307 12.43 -49.06 -9.90
CA ILE A 307 12.49 -48.56 -8.53
C ILE A 307 12.95 -47.09 -8.52
N GLU A 308 14.02 -46.76 -9.24
CA GLU A 308 14.48 -45.34 -9.35
C GLU A 308 13.44 -44.43 -10.00
N ARG A 309 12.76 -44.91 -11.05
CA ARG A 309 11.68 -44.18 -11.70
C ARG A 309 10.53 -43.93 -10.76
N HIS A 310 10.03 -44.91 -10.04
CA HIS A 310 8.92 -44.75 -9.08
C HIS A 310 9.33 -43.89 -7.89
N GLY A 311 10.52 -44.09 -7.34
CA GLY A 311 11.07 -43.27 -6.26
C GLY A 311 11.24 -41.79 -6.65
N GLY A 312 11.77 -41.54 -7.85
CA GLY A 312 11.93 -40.19 -8.41
C GLY A 312 10.60 -39.47 -8.61
N TRP A 313 9.61 -40.15 -9.22
CA TRP A 313 8.27 -39.58 -9.38
C TRP A 313 7.58 -39.31 -8.04
N GLY A 314 7.70 -40.21 -7.06
CA GLY A 314 7.19 -39.99 -5.71
C GLY A 314 7.77 -38.72 -5.07
N THR A 315 9.09 -38.52 -5.18
CA THR A 315 9.77 -37.34 -4.68
C THR A 315 9.26 -36.05 -5.37
N PHE A 316 9.03 -36.08 -6.69
CA PHE A 316 8.53 -34.95 -7.43
C PHE A 316 7.11 -34.55 -7.04
N ILE A 317 6.23 -35.53 -6.80
CA ILE A 317 4.87 -35.26 -6.31
C ILE A 317 4.91 -34.61 -4.94
N VAL A 318 5.76 -35.09 -4.01
CA VAL A 318 5.92 -34.46 -2.68
C VAL A 318 6.43 -33.06 -2.79
N LEU A 319 7.44 -32.78 -3.64
CA LEU A 319 7.97 -31.45 -3.87
C LEU A 319 6.94 -30.52 -4.51
N ALA A 320 6.12 -31.00 -5.45
CA ALA A 320 5.03 -30.22 -6.03
C ALA A 320 3.97 -29.88 -4.96
N PHE A 321 3.68 -30.80 -4.05
CA PHE A 321 2.77 -30.55 -2.95
C PHE A 321 3.30 -29.48 -1.98
N ILE A 322 4.59 -29.55 -1.62
CA ILE A 322 5.26 -28.53 -0.79
C ILE A 322 5.22 -27.18 -1.49
N PHE A 323 5.50 -27.13 -2.79
CA PHE A 323 5.43 -25.90 -3.57
C PHE A 323 4.05 -25.25 -3.50
N VAL A 324 2.98 -26.01 -3.82
CA VAL A 324 1.59 -25.50 -3.75
C VAL A 324 1.24 -25.05 -2.32
N PHE A 325 1.67 -25.79 -1.31
CA PHE A 325 1.47 -25.42 0.09
C PHE A 325 2.11 -24.06 0.43
N LEU A 326 3.34 -23.80 -0.05
CA LEU A 326 4.00 -22.50 0.13
C LEU A 326 3.21 -21.37 -0.54
N GLN A 327 2.63 -21.60 -1.72
CA GLN A 327 1.79 -20.61 -2.39
C GLN A 327 0.51 -20.32 -1.59
N ILE A 328 -0.12 -21.35 -1.03
CA ILE A 328 -1.29 -21.17 -0.15
C ILE A 328 -0.92 -20.34 1.08
N LEU A 329 0.26 -20.57 1.70
CA LEU A 329 0.74 -19.74 2.80
C LEU A 329 0.93 -18.28 2.38
N GLY A 330 1.46 -18.02 1.19
CA GLY A 330 1.58 -16.66 0.63
C GLY A 330 0.23 -15.96 0.52
N VAL A 331 -0.78 -16.65 0.00
CA VAL A 331 -2.18 -16.15 -0.08
C VAL A 331 -2.75 -15.90 1.32
N LEU A 332 -2.55 -16.82 2.27
CA LEU A 332 -3.01 -16.65 3.66
C LEU A 332 -2.36 -15.45 4.34
N PHE A 333 -1.08 -15.19 4.07
CA PHE A 333 -0.40 -13.99 4.60
C PHE A 333 -1.02 -12.72 4.03
N GLY A 334 -1.25 -12.64 2.72
CA GLY A 334 -1.94 -11.51 2.10
C GLY A 334 -3.37 -11.32 2.61
N PHE A 335 -4.10 -12.42 2.84
CA PHE A 335 -5.46 -12.40 3.38
C PHE A 335 -5.50 -11.97 4.86
N ARG A 336 -4.55 -12.42 5.70
CA ARG A 336 -4.54 -12.21 7.15
C ARG A 336 -4.11 -10.79 7.52
N TRP A 337 -3.19 -10.19 6.80
CA TRP A 337 -2.64 -8.86 7.04
C TRP A 337 -3.02 -7.89 5.92
N GLY A 338 -2.89 -6.58 6.18
CA GLY A 338 -3.32 -5.52 5.28
C GLY A 338 -4.76 -5.08 5.52
N PHE A 339 -5.25 -4.15 4.72
CA PHE A 339 -6.48 -3.40 4.93
C PHE A 339 -7.37 -3.43 3.69
N ALA A 340 -8.70 -3.39 3.87
CA ALA A 340 -9.66 -3.33 2.76
C ALA A 340 -9.92 -1.89 2.28
N GLY A 341 -10.01 -0.93 3.21
CA GLY A 341 -10.23 0.48 2.90
C GLY A 341 -9.02 1.14 2.26
N GLY A 342 -9.24 2.01 1.26
CA GLY A 342 -8.18 2.69 0.53
C GLY A 342 -7.23 3.48 1.42
N ASP A 343 -7.77 4.24 2.37
CA ASP A 343 -7.01 5.06 3.30
C ASP A 343 -6.79 4.39 4.67
N SER A 344 -7.25 3.16 4.87
CA SER A 344 -7.07 2.43 6.14
C SER A 344 -5.59 2.31 6.55
N PRO A 345 -4.61 2.07 5.64
CA PRO A 345 -3.20 2.08 6.02
C PRO A 345 -2.76 3.43 6.61
N ALA A 346 -3.18 4.54 5.98
CA ALA A 346 -2.85 5.89 6.44
C ALA A 346 -3.48 6.19 7.80
N ALA A 347 -4.76 5.83 8.00
CA ALA A 347 -5.46 5.95 9.27
C ALA A 347 -4.78 5.13 10.37
N PHE A 348 -4.50 3.85 10.13
CA PHE A 348 -3.83 2.95 11.06
C PHE A 348 -2.46 3.48 11.51
N HIS A 349 -1.67 3.94 10.55
CA HIS A 349 -0.37 4.51 10.86
C HIS A 349 -0.44 5.84 11.62
N SER A 350 -1.48 6.61 11.40
CA SER A 350 -1.68 7.89 12.09
C SER A 350 -2.07 7.68 13.55
N VAL A 351 -2.94 6.72 13.84
CA VAL A 351 -3.32 6.36 15.23
C VAL A 351 -2.25 5.55 15.98
N GLY A 352 -1.05 5.42 15.42
CA GLY A 352 0.10 4.82 16.10
C GLY A 352 0.41 3.37 15.73
N ALA A 353 -0.16 2.84 14.64
CA ALA A 353 0.15 1.51 14.09
C ALA A 353 -0.02 0.36 15.12
N GLY A 354 -1.06 0.44 15.94
CA GLY A 354 -1.38 -0.55 16.97
C GLY A 354 -0.42 -0.57 18.16
N ARG A 355 0.42 0.47 18.32
CA ARG A 355 1.32 0.59 19.49
C ARG A 355 0.66 1.28 20.67
N TYR A 356 -0.32 2.13 20.40
CA TYR A 356 -1.00 2.95 21.38
C TYR A 356 -2.46 2.53 21.46
N SER A 357 -2.99 2.49 22.68
CA SER A 357 -4.37 2.07 22.94
C SER A 357 -5.31 3.27 23.12
N SER A 358 -4.76 4.44 23.42
CA SER A 358 -5.54 5.63 23.73
C SER A 358 -5.05 6.87 22.97
N TYR A 359 -5.91 7.89 22.88
CA TYR A 359 -5.52 9.20 22.38
C TYR A 359 -4.42 9.84 23.23
N ALA A 360 -4.45 9.64 24.55
CA ALA A 360 -3.43 10.19 25.45
C ALA A 360 -2.01 9.72 25.09
N ASP A 361 -1.85 8.41 24.79
CA ASP A 361 -0.57 7.84 24.39
C ASP A 361 -0.09 8.39 23.04
N VAL A 362 -1.01 8.50 22.08
CA VAL A 362 -0.72 9.04 20.74
C VAL A 362 -0.34 10.52 20.84
N ARG A 363 -1.07 11.29 21.65
CA ARG A 363 -0.78 12.69 21.93
C ARG A 363 0.60 12.88 22.52
N GLN A 364 0.99 12.06 23.50
CA GLN A 364 2.32 12.12 24.11
C GLN A 364 3.41 11.88 23.05
N HIS A 365 3.24 10.88 22.21
CA HIS A 365 4.19 10.61 21.13
C HIS A 365 4.37 11.79 20.17
N TYR A 366 3.28 12.43 19.74
CA TYR A 366 3.35 13.59 18.84
C TYR A 366 3.84 14.85 19.55
N LYS A 367 3.59 14.98 20.86
CA LYS A 367 4.18 16.03 21.69
C LYS A 367 5.70 15.93 21.73
N ASP A 368 6.25 14.73 21.92
CA ASP A 368 7.71 14.52 21.94
C ASP A 368 8.35 14.94 20.60
N ILE A 369 7.64 14.69 19.48
CA ILE A 369 8.07 15.16 18.16
C ILE A 369 8.01 16.69 18.06
N ALA A 370 6.92 17.30 18.54
CA ALA A 370 6.74 18.75 18.53
C ALA A 370 7.78 19.46 19.41
N ASP A 371 8.08 18.93 20.58
CA ASP A 371 9.11 19.46 21.50
C ASP A 371 10.52 19.33 20.87
N THR A 372 10.77 18.26 20.13
CA THR A 372 12.00 18.14 19.33
C THR A 372 12.06 19.20 18.23
N ALA A 373 10.98 19.40 17.48
CA ALA A 373 10.88 20.45 16.46
C ALA A 373 11.08 21.85 17.05
N GLN A 374 10.45 22.13 18.21
CA GLN A 374 10.61 23.38 18.94
C GLN A 374 12.07 23.63 19.33
N SER A 375 12.77 22.62 19.83
CA SER A 375 14.19 22.76 20.18
C SER A 375 15.06 23.09 18.96
N LYS A 376 14.77 22.49 17.80
CA LYS A 376 15.48 22.78 16.55
C LYS A 376 15.14 24.17 16.01
N LEU A 377 13.89 24.60 16.15
CA LEU A 377 13.46 25.95 15.79
C LEU A 377 14.19 27.00 16.62
N ILE A 378 14.27 26.81 17.94
CA ILE A 378 15.03 27.70 18.85
C ILE A 378 16.50 27.78 18.41
N ALA A 379 17.13 26.64 18.12
CA ALA A 379 18.52 26.62 17.65
C ALA A 379 18.71 27.36 16.32
N LEU A 380 17.75 27.28 15.39
CA LEU A 380 17.77 28.06 14.15
C LEU A 380 17.59 29.56 14.44
N GLN A 381 16.64 29.93 15.29
CA GLN A 381 16.38 31.31 15.68
C GLN A 381 17.58 31.96 16.34
N GLN A 382 18.26 31.27 17.24
CA GLN A 382 19.50 31.74 17.87
C GLN A 382 20.60 32.02 16.83
N LYS A 383 20.77 31.14 15.83
CA LYS A 383 21.74 31.35 14.74
C LYS A 383 21.36 32.53 13.84
N LEU A 384 20.07 32.69 13.54
CA LEU A 384 19.56 33.83 12.77
C LEU A 384 19.74 35.15 13.51
N MET A 385 19.44 35.19 14.82
CA MET A 385 19.67 36.38 15.67
C MET A 385 21.14 36.77 15.72
N LYS A 386 22.03 35.79 15.98
CA LYS A 386 23.48 36.05 16.01
C LYS A 386 24.00 36.61 14.69
N ARG A 387 23.43 36.20 13.58
CA ARG A 387 23.80 36.66 12.24
C ARG A 387 23.22 38.05 11.94
N ASN A 388 21.96 38.32 12.30
CA ASN A 388 21.32 39.63 12.14
C ASN A 388 22.01 40.71 13.00
N SER A 389 22.41 40.37 14.23
CA SER A 389 23.16 41.32 15.06
C SER A 389 24.52 41.69 14.45
N GLN A 390 25.16 40.77 13.72
CA GLN A 390 26.41 41.04 12.99
C GLN A 390 26.19 41.91 11.75
N ILE A 391 24.97 41.97 11.19
CA ILE A 391 24.62 42.79 10.00
C ILE A 391 24.01 44.15 10.41
N GLY A 392 23.83 44.43 11.73
CA GLY A 392 23.33 45.70 12.22
C GLY A 392 21.82 45.91 12.07
N SER A 393 21.05 44.89 11.84
CA SER A 393 19.58 44.94 11.74
C SER A 393 18.95 44.73 13.11
N GLU A 394 18.64 45.80 13.83
CA GLU A 394 17.82 45.77 15.05
C GLU A 394 16.34 45.61 14.68
N GLY A 395 15.84 44.43 14.69
CA GLY A 395 14.40 44.11 14.59
C GLY A 395 13.91 43.49 15.89
N HIS A 396 13.03 44.19 16.61
CA HIS A 396 12.31 43.60 17.74
C HIS A 396 11.54 42.36 17.25
N ARG A 397 11.86 41.18 17.79
CA ARG A 397 11.34 39.94 17.29
C ARG A 397 10.53 39.23 18.37
N THR A 398 9.24 39.05 18.13
CA THR A 398 8.44 38.06 18.87
C THR A 398 8.94 36.65 18.53
N SER A 399 9.35 35.88 19.53
CA SER A 399 9.75 34.52 19.39
C SER A 399 8.53 33.67 19.00
N LYS A 400 8.43 33.26 17.74
CA LYS A 400 7.40 32.34 17.27
C LYS A 400 7.77 30.90 17.64
N THR A 401 6.77 30.14 18.01
CA THR A 401 6.93 28.74 18.44
C THR A 401 6.48 27.78 17.33
N PHE A 402 6.91 26.53 17.43
CA PHE A 402 6.42 25.47 16.55
C PHE A 402 4.90 25.26 16.71
N TYR A 403 4.37 25.46 17.92
CA TYR A 403 2.94 25.36 18.17
C TYR A 403 2.15 26.48 17.47
N ASP A 404 2.65 27.71 17.45
CA ASP A 404 2.04 28.81 16.68
C ASP A 404 1.97 28.48 15.18
N PHE A 405 3.00 27.81 14.66
CA PHE A 405 2.99 27.33 13.28
C PHE A 405 1.93 26.27 13.06
N MET A 406 1.82 25.29 13.96
CA MET A 406 0.82 24.20 13.85
C MET A 406 -0.61 24.75 13.91
N ASP A 407 -0.88 25.73 14.79
CA ASP A 407 -2.20 26.36 14.92
C ASP A 407 -2.54 27.17 13.66
N ALA A 408 -1.60 27.95 13.13
CA ALA A 408 -1.78 28.70 11.87
C ALA A 408 -2.04 27.75 10.67
N GLU A 409 -1.30 26.67 10.57
CA GLU A 409 -1.50 25.65 9.53
C GLU A 409 -2.85 24.96 9.65
N ARG A 410 -3.30 24.65 10.86
CA ARG A 410 -4.62 24.07 11.13
C ARG A 410 -5.74 25.00 10.64
N VAL A 411 -5.65 26.29 10.97
CA VAL A 411 -6.62 27.29 10.49
C VAL A 411 -6.60 27.36 8.96
N ARG A 412 -5.42 27.32 8.34
CA ARG A 412 -5.30 27.34 6.88
C ARG A 412 -5.91 26.09 6.25
N GLU A 413 -5.60 24.89 6.75
CA GLU A 413 -6.14 23.64 6.22
C GLU A 413 -7.67 23.56 6.36
N THR A 414 -8.23 24.03 7.48
CA THR A 414 -9.69 24.09 7.66
C THR A 414 -10.35 25.06 6.69
N ALA A 415 -9.72 26.21 6.43
CA ALA A 415 -10.22 27.18 5.45
C ALA A 415 -10.10 26.67 4.01
N GLU A 416 -9.02 25.96 3.66
CA GLU A 416 -8.85 25.33 2.34
C GLU A 416 -9.90 24.22 2.10
N ARG A 417 -10.12 23.36 3.09
CA ARG A 417 -11.17 22.33 3.02
C ARG A 417 -12.58 22.94 2.87
N ALA A 418 -12.86 24.02 3.57
CA ALA A 418 -14.14 24.73 3.43
C ALA A 418 -14.32 25.29 2.01
N LYS A 419 -13.26 25.84 1.40
CA LYS A 419 -13.28 26.31 0.01
C LYS A 419 -13.47 25.16 -0.99
N GLU A 420 -12.75 24.06 -0.81
CA GLU A 420 -12.87 22.88 -1.67
C GLU A 420 -14.29 22.29 -1.62
N LEU A 421 -14.87 22.20 -0.42
CA LEU A 421 -16.25 21.75 -0.24
C LEU A 421 -17.24 22.68 -0.96
N HIS A 422 -17.03 24.00 -0.86
CA HIS A 422 -17.85 24.99 -1.55
C HIS A 422 -17.73 24.86 -3.07
N HIS A 423 -16.52 24.66 -3.59
CA HIS A 423 -16.28 24.46 -5.02
C HIS A 423 -16.84 23.12 -5.52
N ALA A 424 -16.76 22.05 -4.71
CA ALA A 424 -17.35 20.76 -5.06
C ALA A 424 -18.88 20.84 -5.13
N THR A 425 -19.51 21.54 -4.18
CA THR A 425 -20.96 21.79 -4.18
C THR A 425 -21.39 22.61 -5.39
N GLN A 426 -20.62 23.66 -5.76
CA GLN A 426 -20.90 24.44 -6.96
C GLN A 426 -20.74 23.65 -8.26
N ARG A 427 -19.71 22.80 -8.39
CA ARG A 427 -19.53 21.93 -9.57
C ARG A 427 -20.67 20.91 -9.68
N GLY A 428 -21.06 20.28 -8.59
CA GLY A 428 -22.22 19.36 -8.59
C GLY A 428 -23.52 20.05 -8.99
N ALA A 429 -23.73 21.29 -8.55
CA ALA A 429 -24.88 22.08 -8.97
C ALA A 429 -24.84 22.46 -10.46
N MET A 430 -23.64 22.80 -11.01
CA MET A 430 -23.47 23.10 -12.43
C MET A 430 -23.62 21.85 -13.31
N GLU A 431 -23.16 20.69 -12.87
CA GLU A 431 -23.29 19.43 -13.58
C GLU A 431 -24.76 18.96 -13.66
N LEU A 432 -25.53 19.16 -12.60
CA LEU A 432 -26.98 18.93 -12.60
C LEU A 432 -27.71 19.88 -13.57
N VAL A 433 -27.27 21.12 -13.72
CA VAL A 433 -27.82 22.09 -14.67
C VAL A 433 -27.46 21.72 -16.12
N GLN A 434 -26.24 21.20 -16.38
CA GLN A 434 -25.83 20.76 -17.72
C GLN A 434 -26.52 19.47 -18.15
N VAL A 435 -26.71 18.51 -17.25
CA VAL A 435 -27.48 17.28 -17.53
C VAL A 435 -28.96 17.61 -17.78
N GLY A 436 -29.51 18.59 -17.07
CA GLY A 436 -30.86 19.12 -17.32
C GLY A 436 -31.03 19.77 -18.70
N ASN A 437 -29.98 20.43 -19.22
CA ASN A 437 -30.02 21.10 -20.54
C ASN A 437 -29.69 20.20 -21.73
N ALA A 438 -29.08 19.03 -21.53
CA ALA A 438 -28.78 18.08 -22.61
C ALA A 438 -29.96 17.14 -22.96
N ALA A 439 -31.05 17.17 -22.20
CA ALA A 439 -32.18 16.25 -22.32
C ALA A 439 -33.47 16.90 -22.84
N THR A 440 -33.42 18.06 -23.52
CA THR A 440 -34.66 18.66 -24.06
C THR A 440 -34.55 19.13 -25.51
N ALA A 441 -35.11 18.34 -26.41
CA ALA A 441 -35.97 18.84 -27.50
C ALA A 441 -37.37 18.22 -27.32
N PRO A 442 -38.48 18.90 -27.73
CA PRO A 442 -39.62 19.03 -26.86
C PRO A 442 -40.78 18.09 -27.19
N LYS A 443 -41.49 17.61 -26.17
CA LYS A 443 -42.92 17.33 -26.24
C LYS A 443 -43.57 17.72 -24.90
N ALA A 444 -44.45 18.68 -25.00
CA ALA A 444 -45.23 19.18 -23.87
C ALA A 444 -46.06 18.06 -23.20
N THR A 445 -45.83 17.89 -21.91
CA THR A 445 -46.85 17.37 -20.99
C THR A 445 -46.53 17.94 -19.61
N HIS A 446 -47.53 18.62 -19.02
CA HIS A 446 -47.49 19.17 -17.68
C HIS A 446 -47.07 18.10 -16.66
N VAL A 447 -45.88 18.25 -16.06
CA VAL A 447 -45.52 17.59 -14.82
C VAL A 447 -45.08 18.68 -13.85
N ILE A 448 -45.79 18.74 -12.75
CA ILE A 448 -45.57 19.61 -11.61
C ILE A 448 -44.16 19.33 -11.09
N ALA A 449 -43.23 20.30 -11.29
CA ALA A 449 -41.91 20.27 -10.70
C ALA A 449 -42.02 20.51 -9.19
N THR A 450 -41.83 19.49 -8.40
CA THR A 450 -41.56 19.60 -6.97
C THR A 450 -40.19 20.27 -6.80
N ALA A 451 -40.20 21.60 -6.57
CA ALA A 451 -39.01 22.37 -6.27
C ALA A 451 -38.43 21.91 -4.92
N LEU A 452 -37.12 21.72 -4.87
CA LEU A 452 -36.36 21.62 -3.61
C LEU A 452 -36.70 22.83 -2.71
N PRO A 453 -36.79 22.66 -1.37
CA PRO A 453 -37.10 23.77 -0.48
C PRO A 453 -36.03 24.85 -0.61
N ASP A 454 -36.45 26.05 -1.01
CA ASP A 454 -35.59 27.22 -1.02
C ASP A 454 -35.08 27.44 0.41
N THR A 455 -33.74 27.49 0.58
CA THR A 455 -33.18 27.92 1.87
C THR A 455 -33.46 29.40 2.06
N LEU A 456 -33.49 29.87 3.31
CA LEU A 456 -33.80 31.26 3.66
C LEU A 456 -32.97 32.28 2.84
N ASP A 457 -31.67 31.97 2.62
CA ASP A 457 -30.74 32.81 1.89
C ASP A 457 -31.11 32.90 0.39
N VAL A 458 -31.52 31.82 -0.23
CA VAL A 458 -31.95 31.78 -1.63
C VAL A 458 -33.28 32.53 -1.79
N ALA A 459 -34.20 32.38 -0.85
CA ALA A 459 -35.48 33.10 -0.84
C ALA A 459 -35.26 34.60 -0.70
N MET A 460 -34.36 35.05 0.17
CA MET A 460 -33.98 36.45 0.36
C MET A 460 -33.27 37.01 -0.86
N GLN A 461 -32.39 36.25 -1.52
CA GLN A 461 -31.71 36.69 -2.73
C GLN A 461 -32.69 36.87 -3.90
N LYS A 462 -33.66 35.96 -4.08
CA LYS A 462 -34.71 36.10 -5.08
C LYS A 462 -35.62 37.31 -4.80
N LEU A 463 -35.99 37.56 -3.52
CA LEU A 463 -36.74 38.74 -3.12
C LEU A 463 -36.03 40.06 -3.39
N ASN A 464 -34.72 40.09 -3.20
CA ASN A 464 -33.91 41.26 -3.52
C ASN A 464 -33.79 41.48 -5.04
N ALA A 465 -33.71 40.37 -5.82
CA ALA A 465 -33.65 40.44 -7.28
C ALA A 465 -34.95 40.95 -7.94
N LEU A 466 -36.09 40.86 -7.26
CA LEU A 466 -37.38 41.37 -7.70
C LEU A 466 -37.51 42.93 -7.56
N GLY A 467 -36.48 43.61 -7.12
CA GLY A 467 -36.43 45.08 -7.05
C GLY A 467 -37.54 45.64 -6.17
N ASP A 468 -38.24 46.72 -6.64
CA ASP A 468 -39.30 47.42 -5.89
C ASP A 468 -40.74 46.95 -6.22
N ASP A 469 -40.86 45.87 -7.01
CA ASP A 469 -42.17 45.34 -7.37
C ASP A 469 -42.85 44.62 -6.19
N LYS A 470 -43.79 45.29 -5.53
CA LYS A 470 -44.50 44.79 -4.34
C LYS A 470 -45.43 43.62 -4.65
N GLU A 471 -46.03 43.57 -5.84
CA GLU A 471 -46.97 42.52 -6.21
C GLU A 471 -46.22 41.22 -6.55
N ALA A 472 -45.06 41.33 -7.27
CA ALA A 472 -44.22 40.19 -7.54
C ALA A 472 -43.61 39.59 -6.26
N LYS A 473 -43.20 40.45 -5.30
CA LYS A 473 -42.69 40.01 -3.98
C LYS A 473 -43.77 39.31 -3.16
N LYS A 474 -45.00 39.80 -3.16
CA LYS A 474 -46.11 39.12 -2.47
C LYS A 474 -46.43 37.76 -3.09
N ALA A 475 -46.53 37.70 -4.41
CA ALA A 475 -46.78 36.46 -5.13
C ALA A 475 -45.68 35.40 -4.84
N TYR A 476 -44.40 35.84 -4.81
CA TYR A 476 -43.30 34.96 -4.49
C TYR A 476 -43.35 34.43 -3.04
N ILE A 477 -43.63 35.31 -2.05
CA ILE A 477 -43.74 34.90 -0.64
C ILE A 477 -44.92 33.92 -0.43
N HIS A 478 -46.05 34.09 -1.14
CA HIS A 478 -47.17 33.15 -1.06
C HIS A 478 -46.89 31.77 -1.68
N GLY A 479 -45.90 31.68 -2.54
CA GLY A 479 -45.46 30.40 -3.15
C GLY A 479 -44.39 29.64 -2.33
N LEU A 480 -43.91 30.19 -1.21
CA LEU A 480 -42.93 29.56 -0.34
C LEU A 480 -43.61 28.57 0.65
N PRO A 481 -42.88 27.53 1.13
CA PRO A 481 -43.37 26.69 2.23
C PRO A 481 -43.64 27.50 3.51
N ASP A 482 -44.67 27.10 4.28
CA ASP A 482 -45.13 27.82 5.48
C ASP A 482 -43.99 28.09 6.50
N ASP A 483 -43.09 27.13 6.70
CA ASP A 483 -41.95 27.25 7.60
C ASP A 483 -40.99 28.40 7.16
N LEU A 484 -40.79 28.57 5.85
CA LEU A 484 -39.92 29.59 5.28
C LEU A 484 -40.61 30.97 5.26
N ILE A 485 -41.90 31.05 5.10
CA ILE A 485 -42.68 32.31 5.13
C ILE A 485 -42.45 33.03 6.46
N GLY A 486 -42.47 32.28 7.58
CA GLY A 486 -42.21 32.85 8.91
C GLY A 486 -40.85 33.48 9.03
N HIS A 487 -39.82 32.77 8.60
CA HIS A 487 -38.44 33.25 8.66
C HIS A 487 -38.17 34.43 7.71
N VAL A 488 -38.68 34.42 6.49
CA VAL A 488 -38.57 35.51 5.53
C VAL A 488 -39.22 36.77 6.07
N LYS A 489 -40.44 36.69 6.67
CA LYS A 489 -41.13 37.83 7.29
C LYS A 489 -40.34 38.43 8.45
N LEU A 490 -39.73 37.61 9.30
CA LEU A 490 -38.88 38.06 10.42
C LEU A 490 -37.64 38.78 9.91
N THR A 491 -36.96 38.22 8.90
CA THR A 491 -35.74 38.82 8.33
C THR A 491 -36.03 40.16 7.63
N LEU A 492 -37.14 40.26 6.86
CA LEU A 492 -37.55 41.49 6.23
C LEU A 492 -37.93 42.56 7.27
N LYS A 493 -38.58 42.19 8.39
CA LYS A 493 -38.88 43.11 9.48
C LYS A 493 -37.63 43.63 10.15
N ALA A 494 -36.65 42.74 10.46
CA ALA A 494 -35.37 43.12 11.04
C ALA A 494 -34.57 44.05 10.12
N GLN A 495 -34.54 43.79 8.80
CA GLN A 495 -33.90 44.69 7.84
C GLN A 495 -34.56 46.06 7.77
N LYS A 496 -35.91 46.13 7.84
CA LYS A 496 -36.63 47.40 7.86
C LYS A 496 -36.38 48.22 9.14
N GLU A 497 -36.30 47.54 10.28
CA GLU A 497 -35.98 48.16 11.57
C GLU A 497 -34.54 48.67 11.59
N ALA A 498 -33.58 47.90 11.07
CA ALA A 498 -32.17 48.32 10.96
C ALA A 498 -31.98 49.50 9.97
N ALA A 499 -32.75 49.52 8.88
CA ALA A 499 -32.74 50.64 7.94
C ALA A 499 -33.34 51.93 8.55
N ALA A 500 -34.42 51.81 9.33
CA ALA A 500 -35.01 52.92 10.05
C ALA A 500 -34.06 53.49 11.14
N SER A 501 -33.38 52.61 11.88
CA SER A 501 -32.38 53.03 12.88
C SER A 501 -31.19 53.73 12.24
N LYS A 502 -30.69 53.26 11.09
CA LYS A 502 -29.62 53.94 10.34
C LYS A 502 -30.05 55.29 9.77
N ALA A 503 -31.29 55.42 9.33
CA ALA A 503 -31.83 56.71 8.86
C ALA A 503 -31.92 57.72 10.00
N SER A 504 -32.44 57.32 11.18
CA SER A 504 -32.50 58.16 12.38
C SER A 504 -31.12 58.57 12.91
N GLN A 505 -30.12 57.66 12.85
CA GLN A 505 -28.73 58.04 13.21
C GLN A 505 -28.13 59.03 12.22
N ARG A 506 -28.41 58.90 10.94
CA ARG A 506 -27.93 59.80 9.91
C ARG A 506 -28.56 61.20 10.01
N ASP A 507 -29.86 61.25 10.36
CA ASP A 507 -30.56 62.49 10.61
C ASP A 507 -30.03 63.18 11.88
N ALA A 508 -29.72 62.41 12.94
CA ALA A 508 -29.10 62.95 14.16
C ALA A 508 -27.66 63.46 13.92
N GLU A 509 -26.86 62.76 13.12
CA GLU A 509 -25.52 63.21 12.72
C GLU A 509 -25.57 64.48 11.83
N LEU A 510 -26.58 64.57 10.97
CA LEU A 510 -26.80 65.77 10.14
C LEU A 510 -27.25 67.00 10.98
N ASP A 511 -28.11 66.78 11.98
CA ASP A 511 -28.54 67.83 12.91
C ASP A 511 -27.36 68.31 13.80
N GLU A 512 -26.46 67.37 14.20
CA GLU A 512 -25.24 67.73 14.96
C GLU A 512 -24.20 68.51 14.12
N LEU A 513 -24.18 68.28 12.79
CA LEU A 513 -23.27 68.93 11.87
C LEU A 513 -23.79 70.31 11.39
N LEU A 514 -25.09 70.56 11.49
CA LEU A 514 -25.75 71.81 11.02
C LEU A 514 -26.13 72.79 12.15
N GLY A 515 -26.06 72.39 13.42
CA GLY A 515 -26.27 73.23 14.62
C GLY A 515 -24.97 73.80 15.11
#